data_0ea8c35814fafd1870fea427ee16eabd
#
_entry.id   0ea8c35814fafd1870fea427ee16eabd
#
_cell.length_a   1.000
_cell.length_b   1.000
_cell.length_c   1.000
_cell.angle_alpha   90.00
_cell.angle_beta   90.00
_cell.angle_gamma   90.00
#
_symmetry.space_group_name_H-M   'P 1'
#
loop_
_entity.id
_entity.type
_entity.pdbx_description
1 polymer ?
#
loop_
_entity_poly.entity_id
_entity_poly.type
_entity_poly.pdbx_seq_one_letter_code
_entity_poly.pdbx_strand_id
1 'polypeptide(L)'
;MRMRLPMSLSNAHKRSALKVRLFHGACVAGALLLGAGSLLAAAGSDKATVAPLSKPQLLSFSELVQVSQNATPDQALADKMSRLLHTPFINNEAYLKGVKPIRPTSEELGPFVRTTFWNIERGIELDGIKTALSEPEKFDEVIAAKKDPKEKPLDADELKVVKEQLEILKPTDLLVLNEVDDGVTRTDYRDVAHELAQTLNMNYAYGVEFLEVDPLNLGIEKVKLDDKEAQADLQKSFEPDKDRYLGLHGTAVLSRYPIQNATVRPLPVCHDWYEGEKKEISQLEAGKRSSANLLFMERMTREVRRGGRMAMFVDLAIPESPTGSVTVIATHLENKTKPECRLEQMQQILDWAKDIKNPVIIAGDMNTTATDAAPTSVSKVITDRVKDPHAWARSAIKWSTGAPTILLMPVNFMRSKNDPTGFDVPIISRNREAKLFGDLNDFHFADGYAFDFRGEDSRSVENRGGTLSDSNQRGTKGFRYTFAMARTYGGLVGQYKLDWFFVKGYASDSEKPGGGYKFAPYFGRTLQELNEAPDVPLSDHSPITVDIPLSEPPKAEQH
;
A
#
# COMPACT_ATOMS: atom_id res chain seq x y z
N MET A 1 2.90 -59.73 41.08
CA MET A 1 1.49 -60.15 41.16
C MET A 1 0.81 -59.62 39.92
N ARG A 2 0.64 -60.44 39.00
CA ARG A 2 -0.15 -60.64 37.82
C ARG A 2 -1.61 -60.21 37.99
N MET A 3 -2.19 -59.54 36.98
CA MET A 3 -3.45 -59.88 36.27
C MET A 3 -3.78 -58.69 35.39
N ARG A 4 -3.64 -58.74 34.08
CA ARG A 4 -4.44 -59.30 32.98
C ARG A 4 -5.81 -58.59 32.81
N LEU A 5 -5.89 -57.98 31.62
CA LEU A 5 -7.05 -57.62 30.80
C LEU A 5 -8.16 -58.69 30.75
N PRO A 6 -9.38 -58.40 30.31
CA PRO A 6 -9.66 -58.22 28.88
C PRO A 6 -10.80 -57.22 28.51
N MET A 7 -10.73 -56.67 27.29
CA MET A 7 -11.63 -56.81 26.13
C MET A 7 -13.17 -56.65 26.41
N SER A 8 -13.93 -55.89 25.70
CA SER A 8 -14.28 -55.94 24.28
C SER A 8 -15.48 -55.01 23.94
N LEU A 9 -15.50 -54.52 22.67
CA LEU A 9 -16.64 -54.31 21.76
C LEU A 9 -17.69 -53.24 22.14
N SER A 10 -18.16 -52.44 21.29
CA SER A 10 -18.32 -52.34 19.84
C SER A 10 -19.41 -51.26 19.54
N ASN A 11 -19.23 -50.56 18.43
CA ASN A 11 -20.29 -49.99 17.57
C ASN A 11 -21.15 -48.83 18.10
N ALA A 12 -21.17 -47.67 17.45
CA ALA A 12 -21.89 -47.50 16.19
C ALA A 12 -21.70 -46.12 15.60
N HIS A 13 -21.39 -46.14 14.34
CA HIS A 13 -21.51 -45.04 13.40
C HIS A 13 -22.82 -44.28 13.45
N LYS A 14 -22.77 -42.94 13.41
CA LYS A 14 -23.76 -42.17 12.63
C LYS A 14 -23.04 -41.04 11.89
N ARG A 15 -22.71 -41.32 10.64
CA ARG A 15 -22.42 -40.31 9.62
C ARG A 15 -23.75 -39.64 9.24
N SER A 16 -23.91 -38.35 9.45
CA SER A 16 -24.93 -37.57 8.76
C SER A 16 -24.31 -36.90 7.57
N ALA A 17 -24.59 -37.42 6.39
CA ALA A 17 -24.25 -36.84 5.10
C ALA A 17 -25.20 -35.67 4.83
N LEU A 18 -24.65 -34.46 4.76
CA LEU A 18 -25.38 -33.29 4.26
C LEU A 18 -25.35 -33.34 2.73
N LYS A 19 -26.48 -33.56 2.10
CA LYS A 19 -26.71 -33.57 0.66
C LYS A 19 -26.59 -32.15 0.12
N VAL A 20 -25.52 -31.87 -0.67
CA VAL A 20 -25.44 -30.70 -1.54
C VAL A 20 -26.33 -31.00 -2.76
N ARG A 21 -27.39 -30.22 -2.97
CA ARG A 21 -28.19 -30.23 -4.19
C ARG A 21 -27.48 -29.37 -5.24
N LEU A 22 -26.96 -30.01 -6.26
CA LEU A 22 -26.59 -29.38 -7.54
C LEU A 22 -27.88 -28.93 -8.26
N PHE A 23 -28.00 -27.62 -8.48
CA PHE A 23 -28.94 -27.09 -9.48
C PHE A 23 -28.20 -26.98 -10.81
N HIS A 24 -28.59 -27.82 -11.77
CA HIS A 24 -28.25 -27.63 -13.18
C HIS A 24 -29.32 -26.70 -13.79
N GLY A 25 -28.86 -25.52 -14.22
CA GLY A 25 -29.64 -24.57 -15.01
C GLY A 25 -29.08 -24.49 -16.45
N ALA A 26 -29.94 -24.71 -17.40
CA ALA A 26 -29.71 -25.00 -18.79
C ALA A 26 -28.96 -23.91 -19.58
N CYS A 27 -28.04 -24.38 -20.43
CA CYS A 27 -27.49 -23.64 -21.56
C CYS A 27 -28.57 -23.33 -22.61
N VAL A 28 -28.64 -22.06 -23.01
CA VAL A 28 -29.26 -21.69 -24.29
C VAL A 28 -28.16 -21.36 -25.28
N ALA A 29 -28.08 -22.16 -26.31
CA ALA A 29 -27.20 -21.97 -27.47
C ALA A 29 -27.74 -20.85 -28.37
N GLY A 30 -26.89 -19.89 -28.69
CA GLY A 30 -27.14 -18.81 -29.64
C GLY A 30 -26.07 -18.79 -30.74
N ALA A 31 -26.49 -19.30 -31.89
CA ALA A 31 -26.06 -19.14 -33.26
C ALA A 31 -24.69 -18.57 -33.63
N LEU A 32 -23.88 -19.42 -34.27
CA LEU A 32 -22.81 -19.09 -35.21
C LEU A 32 -23.33 -18.26 -36.40
N LEU A 33 -22.66 -17.12 -36.65
CA LEU A 33 -22.63 -16.48 -37.98
C LEU A 33 -21.16 -16.42 -38.43
N LEU A 34 -20.83 -17.35 -39.33
CA LEU A 34 -19.61 -17.34 -40.12
C LEU A 34 -19.71 -16.22 -41.16
N GLY A 35 -18.91 -15.20 -41.01
CA GLY A 35 -18.64 -14.19 -42.02
C GLY A 35 -17.18 -14.28 -42.44
N ALA A 36 -16.93 -14.89 -43.63
CA ALA A 36 -15.64 -14.83 -44.29
C ALA A 36 -15.39 -13.42 -44.79
N GLY A 37 -14.49 -12.70 -44.11
CA GLY A 37 -14.03 -11.37 -44.51
C GLY A 37 -12.53 -11.42 -44.81
N SER A 38 -12.18 -11.06 -46.02
CA SER A 38 -10.90 -11.05 -46.69
C SER A 38 -9.75 -10.51 -45.84
N LEU A 39 -8.60 -11.21 -45.85
CA LEU A 39 -7.30 -10.68 -45.50
C LEU A 39 -6.94 -9.50 -46.43
N LEU A 40 -7.07 -8.30 -45.93
CA LEU A 40 -6.31 -7.14 -46.38
C LEU A 40 -5.30 -6.84 -45.27
N ALA A 41 -4.04 -7.20 -45.48
CA ALA A 41 -2.93 -6.73 -44.68
C ALA A 41 -2.78 -5.22 -44.93
N ALA A 42 -3.44 -4.43 -44.08
CA ALA A 42 -3.16 -3.02 -43.94
C ALA A 42 -2.03 -2.89 -42.88
N ALA A 43 -0.90 -2.35 -43.27
CA ALA A 43 0.08 -1.81 -42.38
C ALA A 43 -0.60 -0.65 -41.59
N GLY A 44 -1.28 -0.99 -40.50
CA GLY A 44 -1.97 -0.07 -39.62
C GLY A 44 -1.11 0.13 -38.36
N SER A 45 -0.89 1.35 -38.01
CA SER A 45 -0.30 1.79 -36.76
C SER A 45 -0.79 0.92 -35.59
N ASP A 46 0.10 0.19 -34.92
CA ASP A 46 -0.16 -0.57 -33.70
C ASP A 46 -0.60 0.39 -32.59
N LYS A 47 -1.87 0.77 -32.60
CA LYS A 47 -2.47 1.41 -31.43
C LYS A 47 -2.65 0.35 -30.37
N ALA A 48 -2.02 0.55 -29.23
CA ALA A 48 -2.22 -0.32 -28.07
C ALA A 48 -3.73 -0.46 -27.77
N THR A 49 -4.17 -1.68 -27.49
CA THR A 49 -5.53 -1.91 -26.98
C THR A 49 -5.61 -1.22 -25.60
N VAL A 50 -6.59 -0.35 -25.43
CA VAL A 50 -6.78 0.40 -24.18
C VAL A 50 -8.12 0.05 -23.54
N ALA A 51 -8.15 0.02 -22.22
CA ALA A 51 -9.38 -0.14 -21.47
C ALA A 51 -10.34 1.03 -21.77
N PRO A 52 -11.64 0.76 -21.91
CA PRO A 52 -12.63 1.81 -22.04
C PRO A 52 -12.71 2.65 -20.76
N LEU A 53 -13.24 3.87 -20.90
CA LEU A 53 -13.57 4.70 -19.73
C LEU A 53 -14.50 3.91 -18.81
N SER A 54 -14.13 3.81 -17.53
CA SER A 54 -14.95 3.20 -16.49
C SER A 54 -15.25 4.23 -15.41
N LYS A 55 -16.54 4.38 -15.10
CA LYS A 55 -17.03 5.26 -14.02
C LYS A 55 -18.16 4.55 -13.28
N PRO A 56 -17.86 3.88 -12.17
CA PRO A 56 -18.87 3.20 -11.35
C PRO A 56 -19.95 4.16 -10.86
N GLN A 57 -21.15 3.62 -10.60
CA GLN A 57 -22.24 4.40 -10.02
C GLN A 57 -21.96 4.69 -8.55
N LEU A 58 -21.92 5.98 -8.20
CA LEU A 58 -21.68 6.47 -6.84
C LEU A 58 -22.94 6.31 -5.95
N LEU A 59 -22.73 6.17 -4.65
CA LEU A 59 -23.79 6.32 -3.68
C LEU A 59 -24.13 7.80 -3.48
N SER A 60 -25.40 8.11 -3.32
CA SER A 60 -25.85 9.44 -2.90
C SER A 60 -25.54 9.66 -1.41
N PHE A 61 -25.50 10.91 -1.00
CA PHE A 61 -25.33 11.26 0.42
C PHE A 61 -26.34 10.56 1.34
N SER A 62 -27.62 10.49 0.93
CA SER A 62 -28.65 9.81 1.68
C SER A 62 -28.44 8.29 1.78
N GLU A 63 -27.91 7.66 0.71
CA GLU A 63 -27.56 6.24 0.73
C GLU A 63 -26.35 5.98 1.66
N LEU A 64 -25.34 6.87 1.68
CA LEU A 64 -24.22 6.76 2.63
C LEU A 64 -24.71 6.85 4.08
N VAL A 65 -25.57 7.82 4.40
CA VAL A 65 -26.18 7.96 5.73
C VAL A 65 -27.00 6.71 6.08
N GLN A 66 -27.79 6.17 5.14
CA GLN A 66 -28.54 4.93 5.34
C GLN A 66 -27.61 3.74 5.67
N VAL A 67 -26.51 3.60 4.93
CA VAL A 67 -25.49 2.55 5.17
C VAL A 67 -24.80 2.74 6.53
N SER A 68 -24.58 3.99 6.95
CA SER A 68 -24.00 4.26 8.27
C SER A 68 -24.92 3.87 9.43
N GLN A 69 -26.22 4.03 9.24
CA GLN A 69 -27.22 3.76 10.29
C GLN A 69 -27.63 2.28 10.36
N ASN A 70 -27.60 1.58 9.23
CA ASN A 70 -28.05 0.21 9.11
C ASN A 70 -26.90 -0.75 8.75
N ALA A 71 -26.61 -1.69 9.66
CA ALA A 71 -25.58 -2.70 9.44
C ALA A 71 -25.89 -3.60 8.23
N THR A 72 -27.18 -3.80 7.93
CA THR A 72 -27.65 -4.64 6.83
C THR A 72 -28.54 -3.80 5.91
N PRO A 73 -27.97 -3.07 4.94
CA PRO A 73 -28.75 -2.32 3.96
C PRO A 73 -29.62 -3.27 3.13
N ASP A 74 -30.65 -2.75 2.45
CA ASP A 74 -31.43 -3.54 1.52
C ASP A 74 -30.56 -4.06 0.35
N GLN A 75 -31.07 -5.10 -0.34
CA GLN A 75 -30.28 -5.79 -1.38
C GLN A 75 -29.85 -4.87 -2.51
N ALA A 76 -30.68 -3.92 -2.93
CA ALA A 76 -30.36 -3.02 -4.03
C ALA A 76 -29.19 -2.08 -3.68
N LEU A 77 -29.21 -1.56 -2.46
CA LEU A 77 -28.14 -0.70 -1.94
C LEU A 77 -26.85 -1.50 -1.68
N ALA A 78 -26.98 -2.72 -1.14
CA ALA A 78 -25.85 -3.63 -0.97
C ALA A 78 -25.17 -3.98 -2.32
N ASP A 79 -25.97 -4.28 -3.35
CA ASP A 79 -25.47 -4.56 -4.71
C ASP A 79 -24.81 -3.33 -5.35
N LYS A 80 -25.37 -2.15 -5.14
CA LYS A 80 -24.79 -0.87 -5.63
C LYS A 80 -23.44 -0.60 -4.97
N MET A 81 -23.38 -0.75 -3.65
CA MET A 81 -22.15 -0.63 -2.87
C MET A 81 -21.09 -1.66 -3.32
N SER A 82 -21.50 -2.91 -3.49
CA SER A 82 -20.61 -3.98 -3.96
C SER A 82 -20.05 -3.66 -5.35
N ARG A 83 -20.87 -3.20 -6.30
CA ARG A 83 -20.37 -2.80 -7.62
C ARG A 83 -19.35 -1.66 -7.53
N LEU A 84 -19.60 -0.66 -6.69
CA LEU A 84 -18.67 0.46 -6.52
C LEU A 84 -17.31 0.01 -5.96
N LEU A 85 -17.32 -0.91 -4.98
CA LEU A 85 -16.10 -1.44 -4.36
C LEU A 85 -15.32 -2.44 -5.25
N HIS A 86 -15.95 -2.99 -6.30
CA HIS A 86 -15.32 -4.01 -7.15
C HIS A 86 -15.04 -3.53 -8.58
N THR A 87 -15.47 -2.33 -8.94
CA THR A 87 -15.28 -1.79 -10.28
C THR A 87 -14.33 -0.59 -10.22
N PRO A 88 -13.15 -0.64 -10.85
CA PRO A 88 -12.23 0.49 -10.86
C PRO A 88 -12.76 1.63 -11.75
N PHE A 89 -12.44 2.86 -11.38
CA PHE A 89 -12.46 3.98 -12.31
C PHE A 89 -11.27 3.84 -13.25
N ILE A 90 -11.46 4.06 -14.55
CA ILE A 90 -10.39 3.99 -15.55
C ILE A 90 -10.52 5.19 -16.49
N ASN A 91 -9.43 5.90 -16.70
CA ASN A 91 -9.35 7.00 -17.65
C ASN A 91 -8.04 6.95 -18.44
N ASN A 92 -8.13 6.84 -19.76
CA ASN A 92 -7.02 6.84 -20.71
C ASN A 92 -6.95 8.14 -21.53
N GLU A 93 -7.48 9.24 -21.01
CA GLU A 93 -7.60 10.50 -21.76
C GLU A 93 -6.24 11.08 -22.16
N ALA A 94 -5.21 10.96 -21.30
CA ALA A 94 -3.87 11.43 -21.61
C ALA A 94 -3.29 10.70 -22.84
N TYR A 95 -3.42 9.38 -22.90
CA TYR A 95 -3.01 8.60 -24.06
C TYR A 95 -3.80 8.99 -25.32
N LEU A 96 -5.12 9.14 -25.20
CA LEU A 96 -5.98 9.53 -26.32
C LEU A 96 -5.65 10.94 -26.85
N LYS A 97 -5.14 11.84 -26.00
CA LYS A 97 -4.59 13.15 -26.36
C LYS A 97 -3.16 13.08 -26.93
N GLY A 98 -2.56 11.90 -27.00
CA GLY A 98 -1.23 11.67 -27.58
C GLY A 98 -0.05 11.89 -26.63
N VAL A 99 -0.29 11.97 -25.33
CA VAL A 99 0.79 12.04 -24.33
C VAL A 99 1.67 10.79 -24.43
N LYS A 100 2.98 10.97 -24.31
CA LYS A 100 3.98 9.90 -24.38
C LYS A 100 4.68 9.76 -23.04
N PRO A 101 5.17 8.54 -22.70
CA PRO A 101 6.06 8.32 -21.56
C PRO A 101 7.36 9.16 -21.70
N ILE A 102 7.87 9.62 -20.57
CA ILE A 102 9.12 10.39 -20.49
C ILE A 102 10.31 9.50 -20.85
N ARG A 103 10.33 8.28 -20.30
CA ARG A 103 11.41 7.29 -20.50
C ARG A 103 12.77 7.89 -20.14
N PRO A 104 12.99 8.23 -18.88
CA PRO A 104 14.29 8.75 -18.47
C PRO A 104 15.39 7.79 -18.91
N THR A 105 16.57 8.34 -19.17
CA THR A 105 17.72 7.58 -19.69
C THR A 105 18.95 7.91 -18.88
N SER A 106 19.73 6.91 -18.53
CA SER A 106 21.07 7.07 -17.94
C SER A 106 22.11 6.25 -18.71
N GLU A 107 23.39 6.57 -18.52
CA GLU A 107 24.49 5.80 -19.11
C GLU A 107 24.51 4.37 -18.60
N GLU A 108 24.11 4.15 -17.34
CA GLU A 108 24.14 2.86 -16.68
C GLU A 108 22.97 1.96 -17.10
N LEU A 109 21.79 2.51 -17.32
CA LEU A 109 20.57 1.72 -17.55
C LEU A 109 20.06 1.79 -18.99
N GLY A 110 20.51 2.78 -19.80
CA GLY A 110 19.78 3.16 -20.99
C GLY A 110 18.38 3.71 -20.64
N PRO A 111 17.37 3.57 -21.52
CA PRO A 111 16.00 3.96 -21.22
C PRO A 111 15.38 3.07 -20.14
N PHE A 112 14.68 3.68 -19.19
CA PHE A 112 14.01 2.95 -18.11
C PHE A 112 12.62 3.54 -17.78
N VAL A 113 11.82 2.79 -17.05
CA VAL A 113 10.58 3.26 -16.44
C VAL A 113 10.90 3.66 -15.01
N ARG A 114 10.70 4.94 -14.66
CA ARG A 114 10.72 5.36 -13.27
C ARG A 114 9.37 5.11 -12.66
N THR A 115 9.35 4.22 -11.67
CA THR A 115 8.17 3.87 -10.89
C THR A 115 8.28 4.51 -9.52
N THR A 116 7.24 5.23 -9.11
CA THR A 116 7.12 5.83 -7.79
C THR A 116 5.94 5.22 -7.06
N PHE A 117 6.10 4.94 -5.78
CA PHE A 117 5.00 4.66 -4.86
C PHE A 117 4.97 5.72 -3.76
N TRP A 118 3.76 6.15 -3.39
CA TRP A 118 3.54 7.09 -2.29
C TRP A 118 2.20 6.84 -1.60
N ASN A 119 2.20 6.59 -0.30
CA ASN A 119 1.02 6.77 0.53
C ASN A 119 0.93 8.28 0.82
N ILE A 120 -0.14 8.93 0.35
CA ILE A 120 -0.27 10.40 0.34
C ILE A 120 -1.12 10.95 1.47
N GLU A 121 -1.32 10.18 2.54
CA GLU A 121 -2.11 10.63 3.70
C GLU A 121 -3.44 11.26 3.26
N ARG A 122 -4.24 10.52 2.48
CA ARG A 122 -5.55 10.92 1.92
C ARG A 122 -5.48 12.03 0.85
N GLY A 123 -4.31 12.60 0.59
CA GLY A 123 -4.12 13.77 -0.26
C GLY A 123 -4.42 15.09 0.47
N ILE A 124 -4.24 15.14 1.79
CA ILE A 124 -4.46 16.36 2.61
C ILE A 124 -3.55 17.49 2.11
N GLU A 125 -2.32 17.17 1.74
CA GLU A 125 -1.33 18.14 1.25
C GLU A 125 -1.21 18.14 -0.29
N LEU A 126 -2.32 17.91 -0.98
CA LEU A 126 -2.37 17.70 -2.43
C LEU A 126 -1.63 18.78 -3.24
N ASP A 127 -1.73 20.05 -2.87
CA ASP A 127 -1.08 21.13 -3.63
C ASP A 127 0.45 21.09 -3.52
N GLY A 128 0.98 20.77 -2.33
CA GLY A 128 2.41 20.53 -2.14
C GLY A 128 2.89 19.31 -2.93
N ILE A 129 2.13 18.22 -2.92
CA ILE A 129 2.40 17.00 -3.68
C ILE A 129 2.40 17.28 -5.19
N LYS A 130 1.42 18.03 -5.69
CA LYS A 130 1.35 18.47 -7.10
C LYS A 130 2.59 19.28 -7.48
N THR A 131 2.98 20.23 -6.64
CA THR A 131 4.17 21.05 -6.88
C THR A 131 5.43 20.20 -6.93
N ALA A 132 5.62 19.27 -5.99
CA ALA A 132 6.77 18.38 -5.98
C ALA A 132 6.87 17.52 -7.25
N LEU A 133 5.73 17.06 -7.78
CA LEU A 133 5.68 16.17 -8.95
C LEU A 133 5.74 16.90 -10.30
N SER A 134 5.24 18.14 -10.39
CA SER A 134 5.06 18.84 -11.68
C SER A 134 5.84 20.14 -11.82
N GLU A 135 6.08 20.88 -10.74
CA GLU A 135 6.69 22.21 -10.74
C GLU A 135 7.78 22.31 -9.65
N PRO A 136 8.82 21.43 -9.71
CA PRO A 136 9.83 21.35 -8.65
C PRO A 136 10.59 22.66 -8.43
N GLU A 137 10.65 23.53 -9.43
CA GLU A 137 11.24 24.87 -9.33
C GLU A 137 10.47 25.81 -8.39
N LYS A 138 9.21 25.52 -8.11
CA LYS A 138 8.37 26.27 -7.15
C LYS A 138 8.32 25.65 -5.75
N PHE A 139 9.04 24.56 -5.52
CA PHE A 139 8.94 23.82 -4.26
C PHE A 139 9.47 24.63 -3.06
N ASP A 140 10.40 25.56 -3.28
CA ASP A 140 10.85 26.50 -2.25
C ASP A 140 9.70 27.36 -1.69
N GLU A 141 8.63 27.61 -2.49
CA GLU A 141 7.41 28.32 -2.04
C GLU A 141 6.58 27.42 -1.10
N VAL A 142 6.52 26.12 -1.37
CA VAL A 142 5.84 25.14 -0.49
C VAL A 142 6.53 25.06 0.87
N ILE A 143 7.87 25.00 0.88
CA ILE A 143 8.67 25.01 2.11
C ILE A 143 8.39 26.29 2.91
N ALA A 144 8.42 27.44 2.24
CA ALA A 144 8.21 28.73 2.88
C ALA A 144 6.78 28.91 3.45
N ALA A 145 5.76 28.43 2.73
CA ALA A 145 4.36 28.53 3.14
C ALA A 145 4.03 27.68 4.38
N LYS A 146 4.75 26.59 4.60
CA LYS A 146 4.52 25.64 5.70
C LYS A 146 5.53 25.78 6.86
N LYS A 147 6.32 26.86 6.87
CA LYS A 147 7.37 27.07 7.85
C LYS A 147 6.83 27.42 9.23
N ASP A 148 7.20 26.67 10.25
CA ASP A 148 7.03 27.08 11.65
C ASP A 148 8.14 28.09 12.01
N PRO A 149 7.79 29.32 12.49
CA PRO A 149 8.78 30.31 12.90
C PRO A 149 9.75 29.84 14.01
N LYS A 150 9.44 28.75 14.70
CA LYS A 150 10.25 28.18 15.77
C LYS A 150 11.29 27.18 15.28
N GLU A 151 11.10 26.64 14.06
CA GLU A 151 11.99 25.65 13.48
C GLU A 151 13.16 26.34 12.74
N LYS A 152 14.32 25.67 12.78
CA LYS A 152 15.51 26.15 12.07
C LYS A 152 15.29 26.03 10.56
N PRO A 153 15.67 27.06 9.76
CA PRO A 153 15.66 26.92 8.29
C PRO A 153 16.57 25.79 7.83
N LEU A 154 16.18 25.12 6.75
CA LEU A 154 17.06 24.17 6.06
C LEU A 154 18.35 24.87 5.64
N ASP A 155 19.47 24.20 5.82
CA ASP A 155 20.75 24.70 5.33
C ASP A 155 20.96 24.42 3.83
N ALA A 156 22.08 24.90 3.27
CA ALA A 156 22.32 24.78 1.83
C ALA A 156 22.52 23.33 1.37
N ASP A 157 23.07 22.47 2.20
CA ASP A 157 23.30 21.06 1.88
C ASP A 157 21.99 20.29 1.96
N GLU A 158 21.13 20.55 2.94
CA GLU A 158 19.78 19.99 3.06
C GLU A 158 18.92 20.39 1.84
N LEU A 159 18.90 21.68 1.48
CA LEU A 159 18.18 22.15 0.29
C LEU A 159 18.70 21.54 -1.01
N LYS A 160 20.01 21.28 -1.11
CA LYS A 160 20.59 20.60 -2.25
C LYS A 160 20.05 19.18 -2.39
N VAL A 161 20.00 18.41 -1.29
CA VAL A 161 19.44 17.05 -1.28
C VAL A 161 17.97 17.06 -1.69
N VAL A 162 17.17 18.00 -1.17
CA VAL A 162 15.77 18.17 -1.58
C VAL A 162 15.63 18.38 -3.09
N LYS A 163 16.46 19.25 -3.68
CA LYS A 163 16.46 19.51 -5.13
C LYS A 163 16.86 18.28 -5.95
N GLU A 164 17.86 17.53 -5.50
CA GLU A 164 18.25 16.26 -6.13
C GLU A 164 17.10 15.24 -6.09
N GLN A 165 16.38 15.16 -4.99
CA GLN A 165 15.21 14.28 -4.85
C GLN A 165 14.02 14.71 -5.72
N LEU A 166 13.79 16.01 -5.88
CA LEU A 166 12.79 16.55 -6.81
C LEU A 166 13.12 16.17 -8.27
N GLU A 167 14.38 16.25 -8.67
CA GLU A 167 14.82 15.84 -10.02
C GLU A 167 14.68 14.30 -10.22
N ILE A 168 14.79 13.51 -9.16
CA ILE A 168 14.49 12.07 -9.20
C ILE A 168 12.99 11.82 -9.37
N LEU A 169 12.14 12.57 -8.66
CA LEU A 169 10.70 12.38 -8.64
C LEU A 169 10.01 12.82 -9.95
N LYS A 170 10.47 13.96 -10.52
CA LYS A 170 9.88 14.60 -11.70
C LYS A 170 9.66 13.69 -12.91
N PRO A 171 10.63 12.86 -13.37
CA PRO A 171 10.46 12.01 -14.54
C PRO A 171 9.73 10.68 -14.25
N THR A 172 8.85 10.65 -13.28
CA THR A 172 8.01 9.48 -12.98
C THR A 172 7.07 9.16 -14.13
N ASP A 173 7.15 7.94 -14.68
CA ASP A 173 6.25 7.42 -15.72
C ASP A 173 5.10 6.59 -15.16
N LEU A 174 5.30 6.02 -13.97
CA LEU A 174 4.34 5.21 -13.25
C LEU A 174 4.29 5.64 -11.78
N LEU A 175 3.13 6.06 -11.31
CA LEU A 175 2.89 6.50 -9.94
C LEU A 175 1.78 5.66 -9.31
N VAL A 176 2.13 4.95 -8.24
CA VAL A 176 1.19 4.17 -7.43
C VAL A 176 0.94 4.91 -6.13
N LEU A 177 -0.32 5.09 -5.78
CA LEU A 177 -0.74 5.87 -4.62
C LEU A 177 -1.63 5.06 -3.71
N ASN A 178 -1.35 5.09 -2.41
CA ASN A 178 -2.30 4.66 -1.38
C ASN A 178 -2.87 5.86 -0.62
N GLU A 179 -3.97 5.62 0.08
CA GLU A 179 -4.73 6.64 0.81
C GLU A 179 -5.09 7.82 -0.09
N VAL A 180 -5.93 7.56 -1.08
CA VAL A 180 -6.41 8.55 -2.04
C VAL A 180 -7.88 8.80 -1.81
N ASP A 181 -8.23 10.03 -1.43
CA ASP A 181 -9.63 10.44 -1.24
C ASP A 181 -10.25 11.00 -2.52
N ASP A 182 -11.56 10.82 -2.62
CA ASP A 182 -12.42 11.53 -3.58
C ASP A 182 -13.74 11.92 -2.91
N GLY A 183 -14.05 13.22 -2.91
CA GLY A 183 -15.27 13.77 -2.36
C GLY A 183 -15.39 13.62 -0.83
N VAL A 184 -14.32 13.83 -0.07
CA VAL A 184 -14.30 13.76 1.39
C VAL A 184 -13.98 15.12 1.99
N THR A 185 -14.61 15.47 3.12
CA THR A 185 -14.47 16.81 3.76
C THR A 185 -13.03 17.17 4.10
N ARG A 186 -12.22 16.22 4.55
CA ARG A 186 -10.82 16.45 4.96
C ARG A 186 -9.90 16.88 3.82
N THR A 187 -10.29 16.65 2.57
CA THR A 187 -9.59 17.09 1.37
C THR A 187 -10.36 18.16 0.58
N ASP A 188 -11.25 18.89 1.25
CA ASP A 188 -12.17 19.87 0.61
C ASP A 188 -12.96 19.26 -0.56
N TYR A 189 -13.34 18.00 -0.45
CA TYR A 189 -14.10 17.23 -1.45
C TYR A 189 -13.40 17.11 -2.82
N ARG A 190 -12.07 17.20 -2.85
CA ARG A 190 -11.28 17.07 -4.07
C ARG A 190 -11.29 15.63 -4.58
N ASP A 191 -11.30 15.47 -5.90
CA ASP A 191 -10.97 14.21 -6.59
C ASP A 191 -9.45 14.16 -6.75
N VAL A 192 -8.77 13.63 -5.73
CA VAL A 192 -7.30 13.64 -5.63
C VAL A 192 -6.64 12.89 -6.79
N ALA A 193 -7.17 11.72 -7.15
CA ALA A 193 -6.61 10.90 -8.23
C ALA A 193 -6.73 11.61 -9.59
N HIS A 194 -7.89 12.17 -9.87
CA HIS A 194 -8.14 12.87 -11.13
C HIS A 194 -7.32 14.16 -11.25
N GLU A 195 -7.24 14.96 -10.19
CA GLU A 195 -6.46 16.21 -10.19
C GLU A 195 -4.96 15.93 -10.40
N LEU A 196 -4.40 14.90 -9.75
CA LEU A 196 -3.02 14.49 -9.97
C LEU A 196 -2.83 14.01 -11.42
N ALA A 197 -3.72 13.16 -11.91
CA ALA A 197 -3.64 12.66 -13.28
C ALA A 197 -3.70 13.78 -14.33
N GLN A 198 -4.56 14.77 -14.13
CA GLN A 198 -4.63 15.96 -15.00
C GLN A 198 -3.34 16.79 -14.92
N THR A 199 -2.86 17.10 -13.72
CA THR A 199 -1.65 17.89 -13.51
C THR A 199 -0.43 17.23 -14.18
N LEU A 200 -0.30 15.90 -14.05
CA LEU A 200 0.84 15.13 -14.55
C LEU A 200 0.67 14.69 -16.01
N ASN A 201 -0.48 14.95 -16.63
CA ASN A 201 -0.86 14.41 -17.94
C ASN A 201 -0.70 12.89 -17.98
N MET A 202 -1.31 12.19 -17.04
CA MET A 202 -1.30 10.73 -16.92
C MET A 202 -2.69 10.13 -17.10
N ASN A 203 -2.73 8.89 -17.58
CA ASN A 203 -3.89 8.03 -17.45
C ASN A 203 -4.00 7.56 -16.00
N TYR A 204 -5.20 7.16 -15.54
CA TYR A 204 -5.31 6.59 -14.20
C TYR A 204 -6.33 5.47 -14.10
N ALA A 205 -6.08 4.56 -13.16
CA ALA A 205 -7.04 3.65 -12.58
C ALA A 205 -7.16 3.96 -11.08
N TYR A 206 -8.39 3.99 -10.55
CA TYR A 206 -8.64 4.21 -9.13
C TYR A 206 -9.60 3.13 -8.61
N GLY A 207 -9.21 2.46 -7.55
CA GLY A 207 -10.00 1.44 -6.87
C GLY A 207 -10.42 1.92 -5.49
N VAL A 208 -11.70 1.80 -5.17
CA VAL A 208 -12.24 2.16 -3.85
C VAL A 208 -12.00 1.02 -2.87
N GLU A 209 -11.26 1.29 -1.79
CA GLU A 209 -11.09 0.37 -0.66
C GLU A 209 -12.24 0.53 0.33
N PHE A 210 -12.54 1.77 0.68
CA PHE A 210 -13.50 2.10 1.69
C PHE A 210 -14.44 3.23 1.25
N LEU A 211 -15.68 3.12 1.72
CA LEU A 211 -16.66 4.19 1.71
C LEU A 211 -16.74 4.77 3.13
N GLU A 212 -16.45 6.06 3.28
CA GLU A 212 -16.63 6.81 4.52
C GLU A 212 -18.13 7.09 4.70
N VAL A 213 -18.81 6.21 5.43
CA VAL A 213 -20.28 6.16 5.45
C VAL A 213 -20.93 6.96 6.58
N ASP A 214 -20.16 7.58 7.47
CA ASP A 214 -20.67 8.47 8.52
C ASP A 214 -20.24 9.93 8.31
N PRO A 215 -20.73 10.59 7.26
CA PRO A 215 -20.27 11.93 6.88
C PRO A 215 -20.56 13.00 7.95
N LEU A 216 -21.56 12.78 8.79
CA LEU A 216 -21.95 13.71 9.86
C LEU A 216 -21.00 13.66 11.07
N ASN A 217 -20.22 12.59 11.23
CA ASN A 217 -19.33 12.40 12.37
C ASN A 217 -17.92 11.98 11.94
N LEU A 218 -17.51 12.27 10.71
CA LEU A 218 -16.18 11.91 10.24
C LEU A 218 -15.11 12.60 11.09
N GLY A 219 -14.20 11.80 11.66
CA GLY A 219 -13.16 12.28 12.55
C GLY A 219 -13.62 12.69 13.96
N ILE A 220 -14.90 12.54 14.29
CA ILE A 220 -15.47 12.90 15.59
C ILE A 220 -15.72 11.64 16.41
N GLU A 221 -15.07 11.51 17.57
CA GLU A 221 -15.30 10.41 18.49
C GLU A 221 -16.69 10.51 19.14
N LYS A 222 -17.46 9.42 19.11
CA LYS A 222 -18.72 9.29 19.86
C LYS A 222 -18.43 8.95 21.31
N VAL A 223 -18.29 10.00 22.14
CA VAL A 223 -18.10 9.84 23.57
C VAL A 223 -19.46 9.80 24.26
N LYS A 224 -19.62 8.90 25.24
CA LYS A 224 -20.79 8.95 26.13
C LYS A 224 -20.72 10.21 27.00
N LEU A 225 -21.35 11.28 26.55
CA LEU A 225 -21.52 12.51 27.29
C LEU A 225 -22.91 12.46 27.96
N ASP A 226 -22.96 12.89 29.21
CA ASP A 226 -24.24 13.07 29.93
C ASP A 226 -25.02 14.30 29.42
N ASP A 227 -24.33 15.18 28.67
CA ASP A 227 -24.90 16.42 28.10
C ASP A 227 -25.20 16.26 26.61
N LYS A 228 -26.49 16.16 26.26
CA LYS A 228 -27.00 16.04 24.91
C LYS A 228 -26.92 17.36 24.09
N GLU A 229 -26.91 18.53 24.76
CA GLU A 229 -26.81 19.83 24.08
C GLU A 229 -25.40 20.06 23.56
N ALA A 230 -24.36 19.76 24.34
CA ALA A 230 -22.96 19.84 23.91
C ALA A 230 -22.67 18.92 22.72
N GLN A 231 -23.32 17.75 22.65
CA GLN A 231 -23.18 16.81 21.55
C GLN A 231 -23.85 17.34 20.25
N ALA A 232 -25.00 18.00 20.38
CA ALA A 232 -25.74 18.57 19.26
C ALA A 232 -25.03 19.81 18.67
N ASP A 233 -24.39 20.63 19.50
CA ASP A 233 -23.65 21.82 19.05
C ASP A 233 -22.33 21.44 18.33
N LEU A 234 -21.65 20.38 18.77
CA LEU A 234 -20.49 19.83 18.05
C LEU A 234 -20.89 19.32 16.66
N GLN A 235 -22.03 18.65 16.53
CA GLN A 235 -22.52 18.16 15.24
C GLN A 235 -22.86 19.28 14.24
N LYS A 236 -23.42 20.39 14.71
CA LYS A 236 -23.78 21.53 13.83
C LYS A 236 -22.56 22.22 13.21
N SER A 237 -21.42 22.21 13.90
CA SER A 237 -20.21 22.88 13.41
C SER A 237 -19.49 22.12 12.28
N PHE A 238 -19.91 20.89 11.95
CA PHE A 238 -19.30 20.00 10.96
C PHE A 238 -20.29 19.50 9.90
N GLU A 239 -21.28 20.30 9.53
CA GLU A 239 -22.26 19.89 8.51
C GLU A 239 -21.57 19.77 7.14
N PRO A 240 -21.45 18.56 6.55
CA PRO A 240 -20.78 18.37 5.26
C PRO A 240 -21.64 18.90 4.13
N ASP A 241 -21.00 19.34 3.04
CA ASP A 241 -21.66 19.66 1.79
C ASP A 241 -22.20 18.37 1.15
N LYS A 242 -23.53 18.23 1.11
CA LYS A 242 -24.23 17.02 0.68
C LYS A 242 -24.09 16.75 -0.83
N ASP A 243 -23.87 17.80 -1.61
CA ASP A 243 -23.74 17.70 -3.07
C ASP A 243 -22.31 17.33 -3.50
N ARG A 244 -21.31 17.64 -2.66
CA ARG A 244 -19.89 17.37 -2.91
C ARG A 244 -19.39 16.09 -2.23
N TYR A 245 -20.09 15.59 -1.21
CA TYR A 245 -19.62 14.44 -0.43
C TYR A 245 -19.86 13.11 -1.18
N LEU A 246 -18.78 12.43 -1.55
CA LEU A 246 -18.80 11.12 -2.18
C LEU A 246 -18.32 10.00 -1.24
N GLY A 247 -17.46 10.34 -0.29
CA GLY A 247 -16.96 9.43 0.73
C GLY A 247 -16.04 8.33 0.23
N LEU A 248 -15.32 8.53 -0.88
CA LEU A 248 -14.45 7.51 -1.45
C LEU A 248 -13.04 7.62 -0.87
N HIS A 249 -12.48 6.47 -0.49
CA HIS A 249 -11.11 6.33 -0.05
C HIS A 249 -10.50 5.07 -0.69
N GLY A 250 -9.32 5.17 -1.30
CA GLY A 250 -8.79 4.05 -2.04
C GLY A 250 -7.35 4.16 -2.50
N THR A 251 -7.04 3.40 -3.54
CA THR A 251 -5.71 3.27 -4.15
C THR A 251 -5.78 3.67 -5.62
N ALA A 252 -4.77 4.38 -6.11
CA ALA A 252 -4.69 4.80 -7.51
C ALA A 252 -3.39 4.34 -8.19
N VAL A 253 -3.47 4.09 -9.49
CA VAL A 253 -2.32 3.90 -10.38
C VAL A 253 -2.42 4.92 -11.50
N LEU A 254 -1.46 5.84 -11.55
CA LEU A 254 -1.33 6.83 -12.61
C LEU A 254 -0.19 6.42 -13.53
N SER A 255 -0.38 6.53 -14.84
CA SER A 255 0.61 6.07 -15.81
C SER A 255 0.62 6.92 -17.08
N ARG A 256 1.82 7.23 -17.60
CA ARG A 256 1.97 7.78 -18.96
C ARG A 256 1.81 6.71 -20.04
N TYR A 257 1.95 5.43 -19.67
CA TYR A 257 1.59 4.32 -20.54
C TYR A 257 0.08 4.09 -20.51
N PRO A 258 -0.54 3.67 -21.62
CA PRO A 258 -1.97 3.41 -21.64
C PRO A 258 -2.33 2.19 -20.79
N ILE A 259 -3.46 2.30 -20.09
CA ILE A 259 -4.04 1.22 -19.29
C ILE A 259 -4.83 0.30 -20.22
N GLN A 260 -4.44 -0.97 -20.32
CA GLN A 260 -5.11 -2.00 -21.11
C GLN A 260 -6.25 -2.65 -20.34
N ASN A 261 -6.08 -2.83 -19.04
CA ASN A 261 -7.04 -3.45 -18.16
C ASN A 261 -6.81 -2.98 -16.72
N ALA A 262 -7.87 -2.93 -15.91
CA ALA A 262 -7.76 -2.80 -14.46
C ALA A 262 -8.84 -3.63 -13.79
N THR A 263 -8.49 -4.30 -12.69
CA THR A 263 -9.41 -5.10 -11.88
C THR A 263 -9.14 -4.89 -10.40
N VAL A 264 -10.21 -4.78 -9.62
CA VAL A 264 -10.15 -4.70 -8.15
C VAL A 264 -10.52 -6.05 -7.57
N ARG A 265 -9.70 -6.54 -6.63
CA ARG A 265 -9.90 -7.82 -5.94
C ARG A 265 -9.86 -7.60 -4.43
N PRO A 266 -10.97 -7.78 -3.70
CA PRO A 266 -10.99 -7.63 -2.25
C PRO A 266 -10.08 -8.64 -1.56
N LEU A 267 -9.34 -8.18 -0.56
CA LEU A 267 -8.50 -9.00 0.29
C LEU A 267 -9.27 -9.56 1.49
N PRO A 268 -8.78 -10.60 2.16
CA PRO A 268 -9.34 -11.08 3.41
C PRO A 268 -9.53 -9.95 4.42
N VAL A 269 -10.70 -9.92 5.07
CA VAL A 269 -11.04 -8.89 6.05
C VAL A 269 -10.34 -9.18 7.38
N CYS A 270 -9.42 -8.31 7.75
CA CYS A 270 -8.62 -8.42 8.96
C CYS A 270 -9.15 -7.55 10.11
N HIS A 271 -9.88 -6.50 9.78
CA HIS A 271 -10.50 -5.58 10.73
C HIS A 271 -11.86 -5.11 10.20
N ASP A 272 -12.87 -5.13 11.04
CA ASP A 272 -14.18 -4.57 10.71
C ASP A 272 -14.23 -3.09 11.10
N TRP A 273 -13.94 -2.21 10.13
CA TRP A 273 -13.92 -0.77 10.31
C TRP A 273 -15.31 -0.18 10.63
N TYR A 274 -16.38 -0.85 10.22
CA TYR A 274 -17.73 -0.39 10.53
C TYR A 274 -18.10 -0.68 11.99
N GLU A 275 -18.04 -1.95 12.40
CA GLU A 275 -18.41 -2.34 13.75
C GLU A 275 -17.39 -1.86 14.79
N GLY A 276 -16.13 -1.76 14.42
CA GLY A 276 -15.05 -1.30 15.31
C GLY A 276 -15.17 0.18 15.67
N GLU A 277 -15.47 1.03 14.67
CA GLU A 277 -15.46 2.49 14.84
C GLU A 277 -16.86 3.09 15.10
N LYS A 278 -17.94 2.33 14.86
CA LYS A 278 -19.31 2.81 15.12
C LYS A 278 -19.66 2.87 16.60
N LYS A 279 -19.00 2.06 17.43
CA LYS A 279 -19.30 1.94 18.87
C LYS A 279 -18.97 3.23 19.60
N GLU A 280 -19.85 3.61 20.52
CA GLU A 280 -19.55 4.64 21.50
C GLU A 280 -18.42 4.17 22.43
N ILE A 281 -17.45 5.04 22.63
CA ILE A 281 -16.33 4.79 23.54
C ILE A 281 -16.56 5.45 24.89
N SER A 282 -15.96 4.88 25.96
CA SER A 282 -15.98 5.48 27.27
C SER A 282 -15.17 6.78 27.31
N GLN A 283 -15.47 7.69 28.24
CA GLN A 283 -14.68 8.91 28.46
C GLN A 283 -13.21 8.60 28.73
N LEU A 284 -12.91 7.49 29.42
CA LEU A 284 -11.54 7.04 29.66
C LEU A 284 -10.83 6.63 28.36
N GLU A 285 -11.53 5.92 27.48
CA GLU A 285 -10.98 5.51 26.18
C GLU A 285 -10.82 6.71 25.25
N ALA A 286 -11.79 7.64 25.22
CA ALA A 286 -11.69 8.91 24.50
C ALA A 286 -10.49 9.73 24.97
N GLY A 287 -10.29 9.81 26.29
CA GLY A 287 -9.12 10.47 26.87
C GLY A 287 -7.79 9.82 26.45
N LYS A 288 -7.74 8.49 26.37
CA LYS A 288 -6.55 7.76 25.87
C LYS A 288 -6.31 8.03 24.39
N ARG A 289 -7.35 7.97 23.55
CA ARG A 289 -7.26 8.26 22.12
C ARG A 289 -6.83 9.71 21.89
N SER A 290 -7.47 10.68 22.57
CA SER A 290 -7.09 12.09 22.50
C SER A 290 -5.65 12.32 22.95
N SER A 291 -5.20 11.63 24.01
CA SER A 291 -3.81 11.74 24.47
C SER A 291 -2.83 11.11 23.47
N ALA A 292 -3.19 9.99 22.84
CA ALA A 292 -2.40 9.37 21.80
C ALA A 292 -2.35 10.27 20.56
N ASN A 293 -3.48 10.82 20.14
CA ASN A 293 -3.55 11.75 19.01
C ASN A 293 -2.72 13.02 19.26
N LEU A 294 -2.80 13.60 20.46
CA LEU A 294 -1.98 14.74 20.83
C LEU A 294 -0.49 14.38 20.88
N LEU A 295 -0.16 13.17 21.34
CA LEU A 295 1.21 12.69 21.43
C LEU A 295 1.81 12.37 20.05
N PHE A 296 0.99 11.83 19.15
CA PHE A 296 1.40 11.38 17.82
C PHE A 296 0.92 12.33 16.71
N MET A 297 0.16 13.40 17.06
CA MET A 297 -0.40 14.38 16.14
C MET A 297 -1.21 13.77 14.98
N GLU A 298 -1.93 12.66 15.23
CA GLU A 298 -2.82 12.06 14.25
C GLU A 298 -3.94 13.04 13.89
N ARG A 299 -4.16 13.25 12.58
CA ARG A 299 -5.13 14.23 12.06
C ARG A 299 -6.57 13.72 12.10
N MET A 300 -6.76 12.38 12.13
CA MET A 300 -8.09 11.74 12.10
C MET A 300 -8.14 10.57 13.08
N THR A 301 -9.20 10.51 13.88
CA THR A 301 -9.31 9.54 14.97
C THR A 301 -10.40 8.49 14.78
N ARG A 302 -11.46 8.84 14.04
CA ARG A 302 -12.62 7.97 13.86
C ARG A 302 -13.08 8.00 12.40
N GLU A 303 -13.09 6.83 11.80
CA GLU A 303 -13.49 6.62 10.42
C GLU A 303 -14.39 5.38 10.33
N VAL A 304 -15.71 5.62 10.20
CA VAL A 304 -16.69 4.53 10.02
C VAL A 304 -16.76 4.19 8.54
N ARG A 305 -16.24 3.03 8.17
CA ARG A 305 -16.00 2.63 6.79
C ARG A 305 -16.74 1.35 6.41
N ARG A 306 -17.23 1.30 5.18
CA ARG A 306 -17.67 0.08 4.50
C ARG A 306 -16.72 -0.26 3.37
N GLY A 307 -16.46 -1.52 3.16
CA GLY A 307 -15.47 -2.02 2.23
C GLY A 307 -14.37 -2.76 2.96
N GLY A 308 -13.18 -2.76 2.40
CA GLY A 308 -12.02 -3.47 2.95
C GLY A 308 -10.79 -3.28 2.07
N ARG A 309 -9.66 -3.75 2.55
CA ARG A 309 -8.42 -3.75 1.80
C ARG A 309 -8.58 -4.54 0.51
N MET A 310 -7.87 -4.11 -0.54
CA MET A 310 -7.93 -4.73 -1.85
C MET A 310 -6.57 -4.73 -2.55
N ALA A 311 -6.44 -5.53 -3.60
CA ALA A 311 -5.37 -5.41 -4.57
C ALA A 311 -5.95 -4.99 -5.92
N MET A 312 -5.41 -3.93 -6.52
CA MET A 312 -5.78 -3.49 -7.85
C MET A 312 -4.71 -3.93 -8.86
N PHE A 313 -5.12 -4.75 -9.82
CA PHE A 313 -4.28 -5.25 -10.89
C PHE A 313 -4.49 -4.37 -12.11
N VAL A 314 -3.42 -3.74 -12.60
CA VAL A 314 -3.45 -2.81 -13.74
C VAL A 314 -2.44 -3.27 -14.78
N ASP A 315 -2.92 -3.61 -15.98
CA ASP A 315 -2.07 -3.96 -17.11
C ASP A 315 -1.78 -2.71 -17.94
N LEU A 316 -0.51 -2.40 -18.11
CA LEU A 316 -0.01 -1.25 -18.86
C LEU A 316 0.60 -1.71 -20.18
N ALA A 317 0.27 -1.04 -21.29
CA ALA A 317 0.90 -1.30 -22.58
C ALA A 317 2.31 -0.72 -22.60
N ILE A 318 3.30 -1.57 -22.42
CA ILE A 318 4.73 -1.23 -22.54
C ILE A 318 5.32 -2.10 -23.65
N PRO A 319 5.40 -1.60 -24.90
CA PRO A 319 5.80 -2.39 -26.07
C PRO A 319 7.18 -3.04 -25.96
N GLU A 320 8.07 -2.45 -25.20
CA GLU A 320 9.43 -2.97 -24.95
C GLU A 320 9.43 -4.18 -24.01
N SER A 321 8.33 -4.41 -23.29
CA SER A 321 8.14 -5.63 -22.51
C SER A 321 8.06 -6.84 -23.43
N PRO A 322 8.63 -7.99 -23.06
CA PRO A 322 8.54 -9.21 -23.86
C PRO A 322 7.11 -9.69 -24.15
N THR A 323 6.17 -9.33 -23.31
CA THR A 323 4.73 -9.61 -23.50
C THR A 323 3.97 -8.43 -24.09
N GLY A 324 4.62 -7.28 -24.32
CA GLY A 324 3.97 -6.01 -24.71
C GLY A 324 3.23 -5.33 -23.55
N SER A 325 3.27 -5.90 -22.35
CA SER A 325 2.54 -5.43 -21.18
C SER A 325 3.36 -5.61 -19.89
N VAL A 326 3.08 -4.76 -18.90
CA VAL A 326 3.56 -4.89 -17.50
C VAL A 326 2.34 -4.85 -16.59
N THR A 327 2.27 -5.74 -15.63
CA THR A 327 1.20 -5.75 -14.63
C THR A 327 1.67 -5.06 -13.35
N VAL A 328 0.96 -4.01 -12.96
CA VAL A 328 1.13 -3.32 -11.68
C VAL A 328 0.09 -3.85 -10.71
N ILE A 329 0.51 -4.26 -9.53
CA ILE A 329 -0.37 -4.66 -8.43
C ILE A 329 -0.21 -3.63 -7.33
N ALA A 330 -1.19 -2.75 -7.23
CA ALA A 330 -1.26 -1.74 -6.18
C ALA A 330 -2.07 -2.28 -5.00
N THR A 331 -1.52 -2.21 -3.79
CA THR A 331 -2.20 -2.73 -2.60
C THR A 331 -1.85 -1.92 -1.35
N HIS A 332 -2.71 -2.01 -0.36
CA HIS A 332 -2.50 -1.44 0.97
C HIS A 332 -2.96 -2.50 1.97
N LEU A 333 -2.02 -3.13 2.69
CA LEU A 333 -2.36 -4.17 3.67
C LEU A 333 -2.92 -3.56 4.96
N GLU A 334 -3.65 -4.38 5.73
CA GLU A 334 -4.36 -3.89 6.92
C GLU A 334 -3.40 -3.48 8.05
N ASN A 335 -3.57 -2.26 8.55
CA ASN A 335 -2.79 -1.72 9.66
C ASN A 335 -3.34 -2.12 11.04
N LYS A 336 -4.67 -2.18 11.21
CA LYS A 336 -5.33 -2.53 12.49
C LYS A 336 -5.44 -4.05 12.68
N THR A 337 -4.37 -4.81 12.42
CA THR A 337 -4.41 -6.28 12.50
C THR A 337 -3.11 -6.89 13.03
N LYS A 338 -3.09 -8.22 13.08
CA LYS A 338 -1.90 -8.99 13.43
C LYS A 338 -1.11 -9.35 12.17
N PRO A 339 0.21 -9.60 12.28
CA PRO A 339 1.05 -10.01 11.15
C PRO A 339 0.52 -11.21 10.37
N GLU A 340 -0.13 -12.16 11.03
CA GLU A 340 -0.68 -13.35 10.35
C GLU A 340 -1.77 -13.00 9.33
N CYS A 341 -2.58 -12.00 9.60
CA CYS A 341 -3.63 -11.59 8.67
C CYS A 341 -3.06 -10.81 7.48
N ARG A 342 -2.03 -9.96 7.68
CA ARG A 342 -1.29 -9.34 6.57
C ARG A 342 -0.60 -10.39 5.70
N LEU A 343 -0.05 -11.43 6.32
CA LEU A 343 0.49 -12.59 5.60
C LEU A 343 -0.59 -13.27 4.74
N GLU A 344 -1.79 -13.51 5.27
CA GLU A 344 -2.92 -14.07 4.52
C GLU A 344 -3.32 -13.18 3.34
N GLN A 345 -3.37 -11.86 3.56
CA GLN A 345 -3.62 -10.89 2.47
C GLN A 345 -2.55 -10.97 1.38
N MET A 346 -1.26 -11.02 1.74
CA MET A 346 -0.18 -11.16 0.76
C MET A 346 -0.23 -12.50 0.04
N GLN A 347 -0.48 -13.61 0.74
CA GLN A 347 -0.61 -14.94 0.13
C GLN A 347 -1.74 -14.96 -0.91
N GLN A 348 -2.86 -14.28 -0.63
CA GLN A 348 -3.96 -14.16 -1.58
C GLN A 348 -3.55 -13.35 -2.84
N ILE A 349 -2.74 -12.29 -2.68
CA ILE A 349 -2.20 -11.53 -3.82
C ILE A 349 -1.28 -12.43 -4.65
N LEU A 350 -0.40 -13.19 -4.01
CA LEU A 350 0.52 -14.11 -4.68
C LEU A 350 -0.22 -15.23 -5.43
N ASP A 351 -1.28 -15.78 -4.84
CA ASP A 351 -2.13 -16.77 -5.50
C ASP A 351 -2.77 -16.23 -6.78
N TRP A 352 -3.23 -14.98 -6.76
CA TRP A 352 -3.80 -14.32 -7.94
C TRP A 352 -2.73 -13.94 -8.98
N ALA A 353 -1.51 -13.65 -8.54
CA ALA A 353 -0.42 -13.25 -9.41
C ALA A 353 0.27 -14.44 -10.10
N LYS A 354 0.12 -15.65 -9.57
CA LYS A 354 0.88 -16.84 -9.96
C LYS A 354 0.93 -17.11 -11.45
N ASP A 355 -0.19 -16.93 -12.16
CA ASP A 355 -0.31 -17.22 -13.59
C ASP A 355 0.03 -16.02 -14.49
N ILE A 356 0.42 -14.88 -13.93
CA ILE A 356 0.77 -13.68 -14.69
C ILE A 356 2.13 -13.89 -15.36
N LYS A 357 2.13 -13.81 -16.69
CA LYS A 357 3.33 -13.94 -17.52
C LYS A 357 4.07 -12.63 -17.73
N ASN A 358 3.39 -11.51 -17.61
CA ASN A 358 4.00 -10.18 -17.69
C ASN A 358 5.06 -10.00 -16.62
N PRO A 359 6.04 -9.09 -16.80
CA PRO A 359 6.73 -8.48 -15.68
C PRO A 359 5.71 -7.92 -14.69
N VAL A 360 5.96 -8.07 -13.39
CA VAL A 360 5.04 -7.65 -12.33
C VAL A 360 5.74 -6.66 -11.40
N ILE A 361 5.05 -5.59 -11.04
CA ILE A 361 5.46 -4.64 -10.03
C ILE A 361 4.39 -4.65 -8.93
N ILE A 362 4.69 -5.20 -7.76
CA ILE A 362 3.85 -5.00 -6.57
C ILE A 362 4.38 -3.77 -5.86
N ALA A 363 3.51 -2.81 -5.58
CA ALA A 363 3.82 -1.60 -4.84
C ALA A 363 2.72 -1.28 -3.84
N GLY A 364 3.09 -0.85 -2.64
CA GLY A 364 2.10 -0.51 -1.62
C GLY A 364 2.67 -0.30 -0.24
N ASP A 365 1.83 0.23 0.64
CA ASP A 365 2.02 0.21 2.07
C ASP A 365 1.63 -1.18 2.61
N MET A 366 2.64 -1.96 3.01
CA MET A 366 2.43 -3.31 3.52
C MET A 366 2.18 -3.32 5.03
N ASN A 367 2.25 -2.19 5.69
CA ASN A 367 2.08 -2.03 7.13
C ASN A 367 2.92 -3.01 7.96
N THR A 368 4.04 -3.47 7.40
CA THR A 368 4.93 -4.46 8.01
C THR A 368 5.97 -3.81 8.89
N THR A 369 6.07 -4.25 10.14
CA THR A 369 7.15 -3.83 11.02
C THR A 369 7.79 -5.05 11.70
N ALA A 370 9.13 -5.09 11.75
CA ALA A 370 9.86 -6.18 12.37
C ALA A 370 9.53 -6.39 13.86
N THR A 371 8.98 -5.39 14.51
CA THR A 371 8.73 -5.37 15.96
C THR A 371 7.27 -5.61 16.33
N ASP A 372 6.38 -5.85 15.35
CA ASP A 372 4.92 -5.90 15.56
C ASP A 372 4.36 -4.63 16.22
N ALA A 373 5.12 -3.54 16.12
CA ALA A 373 4.80 -2.23 16.67
C ALA A 373 4.25 -1.33 15.57
N ALA A 374 3.18 -1.80 14.87
CA ALA A 374 2.42 -0.89 14.03
C ALA A 374 1.93 0.28 14.90
N PRO A 375 2.01 1.54 14.42
CA PRO A 375 1.67 2.71 15.23
C PRO A 375 0.31 2.64 15.91
N THR A 376 -0.64 1.99 15.25
CA THR A 376 -2.02 1.80 15.73
C THR A 376 -2.19 0.63 16.70
N SER A 377 -1.19 -0.23 16.89
CA SER A 377 -1.28 -1.41 17.76
C SER A 377 -0.39 -1.36 19.01
N VAL A 378 0.38 -0.30 19.23
CA VAL A 378 1.32 -0.18 20.37
C VAL A 378 0.62 -0.43 21.71
N SER A 379 -0.57 0.13 21.93
CA SER A 379 -1.33 -0.08 23.17
C SER A 379 -1.83 -1.53 23.31
N LYS A 380 -2.18 -2.19 22.20
CA LYS A 380 -2.67 -3.57 22.18
C LYS A 380 -1.53 -4.57 22.40
N VAL A 381 -0.39 -4.31 21.76
CA VAL A 381 0.83 -5.13 21.92
C VAL A 381 1.37 -5.07 23.35
N ILE A 382 1.41 -3.88 23.96
CA ILE A 382 1.80 -3.74 25.37
C ILE A 382 0.83 -4.50 26.28
N THR A 383 -0.47 -4.40 26.02
CA THR A 383 -1.50 -5.07 26.83
C THR A 383 -1.44 -6.59 26.68
N ASP A 384 -1.23 -7.11 25.48
CA ASP A 384 -1.12 -8.55 25.22
C ASP A 384 0.18 -9.12 25.79
N ARG A 385 1.29 -8.40 25.73
CA ARG A 385 2.58 -8.81 26.36
C ARG A 385 2.54 -8.83 27.87
N VAL A 386 1.86 -7.86 28.48
CA VAL A 386 1.67 -7.84 29.97
C VAL A 386 0.81 -9.02 30.43
N LYS A 387 -0.09 -9.52 29.58
CA LYS A 387 -0.98 -10.64 29.88
C LYS A 387 -0.41 -12.03 29.54
N ASP A 388 0.73 -12.13 28.83
CA ASP A 388 1.36 -13.41 28.46
C ASP A 388 2.36 -13.89 29.52
N PRO A 389 2.01 -14.90 30.35
CA PRO A 389 2.93 -15.45 31.36
C PRO A 389 4.20 -16.06 30.77
N HIS A 390 4.14 -16.55 29.51
CA HIS A 390 5.29 -17.15 28.82
C HIS A 390 6.28 -16.10 28.30
N ALA A 391 5.82 -14.86 28.03
CA ALA A 391 6.72 -13.76 27.69
C ALA A 391 7.61 -13.39 28.87
N TRP A 392 7.09 -13.38 30.07
CA TRP A 392 7.84 -13.14 31.30
C TRP A 392 8.86 -14.24 31.61
N ALA A 393 8.46 -15.52 31.46
CA ALA A 393 9.35 -16.65 31.66
C ALA A 393 10.52 -16.67 30.66
N ARG A 394 10.26 -16.38 29.39
CA ARG A 394 11.30 -16.26 28.35
C ARG A 394 12.24 -15.08 28.60
N SER A 395 11.74 -13.97 29.11
CA SER A 395 12.54 -12.80 29.47
C SER A 395 13.46 -13.11 30.66
N ALA A 396 12.97 -13.79 31.69
CA ALA A 396 13.76 -14.16 32.87
C ALA A 396 14.93 -15.10 32.54
N ILE A 397 14.73 -16.06 31.62
CA ILE A 397 15.80 -17.00 31.18
C ILE A 397 16.88 -16.24 30.39
N LYS A 398 16.53 -15.26 29.57
CA LYS A 398 17.49 -14.46 28.79
C LYS A 398 18.31 -13.49 29.66
N TRP A 399 17.75 -13.00 30.76
CA TRP A 399 18.47 -12.14 31.73
C TRP A 399 19.59 -12.88 32.47
N SER A 400 19.49 -14.19 32.61
CA SER A 400 20.47 -14.99 33.33
C SER A 400 21.73 -15.37 32.50
N THR A 401 21.76 -15.10 31.19
CA THR A 401 22.78 -15.64 30.27
C THR A 401 23.77 -14.64 29.67
N GLY A 402 23.76 -13.33 30.02
CA GLY A 402 24.91 -12.55 29.61
C GLY A 402 24.82 -11.02 29.49
N ALA A 403 25.61 -10.34 30.24
CA ALA A 403 25.80 -8.89 30.25
C ALA A 403 26.33 -8.23 28.95
N PRO A 404 27.13 -8.87 28.06
CA PRO A 404 27.60 -8.21 26.84
C PRO A 404 26.51 -7.89 25.82
N THR A 405 25.41 -8.64 25.84
CA THR A 405 24.28 -8.47 24.90
C THR A 405 23.46 -7.22 25.17
N ILE A 406 23.47 -6.71 26.39
CA ILE A 406 22.69 -5.53 26.81
C ILE A 406 23.22 -4.24 26.15
N LEU A 407 24.54 -4.12 25.98
CA LEU A 407 25.16 -2.93 25.37
C LEU A 407 24.87 -2.81 23.85
N LEU A 408 24.65 -3.93 23.18
CA LEU A 408 24.34 -3.97 21.73
C LEU A 408 22.83 -3.96 21.44
N MET A 409 21.99 -4.04 22.49
CA MET A 409 20.53 -4.04 22.37
C MET A 409 19.96 -2.87 21.55
N PRO A 410 20.33 -1.61 21.79
CA PRO A 410 19.76 -0.48 21.05
C PRO A 410 20.13 -0.53 19.56
N VAL A 411 21.37 -0.88 19.23
CA VAL A 411 21.86 -0.92 17.86
C VAL A 411 21.18 -2.05 17.07
N ASN A 412 21.08 -3.23 17.66
CA ASN A 412 20.41 -4.37 17.02
C ASN A 412 18.90 -4.18 16.92
N PHE A 413 18.29 -3.51 17.89
CA PHE A 413 16.87 -3.12 17.81
C PHE A 413 16.61 -2.16 16.64
N MET A 414 17.44 -1.11 16.51
CA MET A 414 17.30 -0.12 15.43
C MET A 414 17.49 -0.76 14.06
N ARG A 415 18.45 -1.67 13.92
CA ARG A 415 18.67 -2.41 12.66
C ARG A 415 17.49 -3.30 12.31
N SER A 416 16.99 -4.07 13.27
CA SER A 416 15.90 -5.02 13.04
C SER A 416 14.55 -4.34 12.85
N LYS A 417 14.35 -3.16 13.44
CA LYS A 417 13.13 -2.35 13.32
C LYS A 417 12.84 -1.98 11.86
N ASN A 418 13.88 -1.64 11.11
CA ASN A 418 13.78 -1.23 9.71
C ASN A 418 14.23 -2.33 8.73
N ASP A 419 14.41 -3.55 9.19
CA ASP A 419 14.70 -4.72 8.36
C ASP A 419 13.79 -5.90 8.74
N PRO A 420 12.54 -5.91 8.28
CA PRO A 420 11.59 -6.97 8.59
C PRO A 420 11.90 -8.29 7.86
N THR A 421 12.89 -8.31 6.98
CA THR A 421 13.34 -9.55 6.31
C THR A 421 14.18 -10.45 7.21
N GLY A 422 14.70 -9.93 8.33
CA GLY A 422 15.47 -10.70 9.30
C GLY A 422 14.60 -11.62 10.15
N PHE A 423 15.07 -12.86 10.40
CA PHE A 423 14.30 -13.88 11.14
C PHE A 423 14.13 -13.57 12.64
N ASP A 424 15.07 -12.88 13.24
CA ASP A 424 15.07 -12.61 14.67
C ASP A 424 15.34 -11.14 14.98
N VAL A 425 14.46 -10.53 15.75
CA VAL A 425 14.80 -9.31 16.49
C VAL A 425 15.60 -9.76 17.72
N PRO A 426 16.91 -9.52 17.76
CA PRO A 426 17.74 -9.99 18.88
C PRO A 426 17.13 -9.55 20.21
N ILE A 427 16.86 -10.54 21.09
CA ILE A 427 16.46 -10.38 22.49
C ILE A 427 14.95 -10.22 22.76
N ILE A 428 14.12 -9.77 21.80
CA ILE A 428 12.73 -9.45 22.13
C ILE A 428 11.76 -10.54 21.70
N SER A 429 11.79 -10.97 20.44
CA SER A 429 10.96 -12.06 19.94
C SER A 429 11.33 -12.42 18.51
N ARG A 430 10.81 -13.54 18.03
CA ARG A 430 10.82 -13.89 16.62
C ARG A 430 10.09 -12.78 15.84
N ASN A 431 10.70 -12.32 14.75
CA ASN A 431 10.04 -11.40 13.84
C ASN A 431 8.86 -12.12 13.14
N ARG A 432 7.65 -11.73 13.44
CA ARG A 432 6.43 -12.37 12.91
C ARG A 432 6.16 -11.98 11.46
N GLU A 433 6.67 -10.83 11.00
CA GLU A 433 6.58 -10.37 9.60
C GLU A 433 7.57 -11.10 8.68
N ALA A 434 8.63 -11.70 9.21
CA ALA A 434 9.63 -12.40 8.42
C ALA A 434 9.04 -13.50 7.53
N LYS A 435 7.90 -14.09 7.91
CA LYS A 435 7.24 -15.10 7.11
C LYS A 435 6.65 -14.52 5.82
N LEU A 436 6.10 -13.31 5.84
CA LEU A 436 5.59 -12.63 4.65
C LEU A 436 6.71 -12.42 3.63
N PHE A 437 7.87 -11.94 4.08
CA PHE A 437 9.04 -11.76 3.21
C PHE A 437 9.65 -13.09 2.77
N GLY A 438 9.59 -14.12 3.62
CA GLY A 438 9.99 -15.49 3.25
C GLY A 438 9.11 -16.07 2.15
N ASP A 439 7.79 -15.96 2.26
CA ASP A 439 6.84 -16.42 1.25
C ASP A 439 7.05 -15.69 -0.09
N LEU A 440 7.33 -14.38 -0.06
CA LEU A 440 7.68 -13.60 -1.26
C LEU A 440 9.01 -14.08 -1.89
N ASN A 441 10.02 -14.36 -1.08
CA ASN A 441 11.33 -14.84 -1.55
C ASN A 441 11.23 -16.23 -2.19
N ASP A 442 10.39 -17.09 -1.63
CA ASP A 442 10.22 -18.47 -2.09
C ASP A 442 9.18 -18.60 -3.22
N PHE A 443 8.50 -17.48 -3.55
CA PHE A 443 7.43 -17.49 -4.55
C PHE A 443 7.97 -17.59 -5.98
N HIS A 444 7.37 -18.51 -6.75
CA HIS A 444 7.63 -18.67 -8.16
C HIS A 444 6.33 -18.55 -8.96
N PHE A 445 6.39 -17.78 -10.02
CA PHE A 445 5.32 -17.68 -11.01
C PHE A 445 5.22 -18.97 -11.83
N ALA A 446 4.07 -19.24 -12.42
CA ALA A 446 3.86 -20.47 -13.21
C ALA A 446 4.77 -20.57 -14.44
N ASP A 447 5.33 -19.45 -14.92
CA ASP A 447 6.32 -19.39 -15.99
C ASP A 447 7.76 -19.64 -15.54
N GLY A 448 7.97 -19.92 -14.24
CA GLY A 448 9.28 -20.24 -13.64
C GLY A 448 10.09 -19.01 -13.21
N TYR A 449 9.59 -17.78 -13.40
CA TYR A 449 10.23 -16.58 -12.90
C TYR A 449 9.89 -16.34 -11.41
N ALA A 450 10.71 -15.54 -10.74
CA ALA A 450 10.54 -15.12 -9.35
C ALA A 450 10.64 -13.59 -9.23
N PHE A 451 10.35 -13.06 -8.06
CA PHE A 451 10.72 -11.68 -7.74
C PHE A 451 12.24 -11.54 -7.66
N ASP A 452 12.77 -10.39 -8.08
CA ASP A 452 14.20 -10.11 -8.01
C ASP A 452 14.58 -9.62 -6.61
N PHE A 453 15.17 -10.51 -5.84
CA PHE A 453 15.64 -10.27 -4.48
C PHE A 453 17.19 -10.24 -4.38
N ARG A 454 17.89 -10.20 -5.52
CA ARG A 454 19.37 -10.29 -5.54
C ARG A 454 20.06 -9.24 -4.68
N GLY A 455 19.64 -7.98 -4.79
CA GLY A 455 20.17 -6.89 -3.96
C GLY A 455 21.66 -6.65 -4.15
N GLU A 456 22.12 -6.54 -5.39
CA GLU A 456 23.52 -6.33 -5.73
C GLU A 456 23.99 -4.91 -5.46
N ASP A 457 25.24 -4.73 -5.01
CA ASP A 457 25.81 -3.42 -4.69
C ASP A 457 25.72 -2.44 -5.85
N SER A 458 26.05 -2.88 -7.07
CA SER A 458 26.01 -2.04 -8.28
C SER A 458 24.62 -1.57 -8.71
N ARG A 459 23.56 -2.22 -8.22
CA ARG A 459 22.17 -1.86 -8.50
C ARG A 459 21.52 -1.10 -7.34
N SER A 460 22.26 -0.92 -6.26
CA SER A 460 21.78 -0.32 -5.02
C SER A 460 22.32 1.07 -4.82
N VAL A 461 21.55 1.96 -4.23
CA VAL A 461 21.99 3.33 -3.91
C VAL A 461 23.17 3.28 -2.95
N GLU A 462 24.22 4.08 -3.23
CA GLU A 462 25.45 4.16 -2.46
C GLU A 462 26.19 2.80 -2.34
N ASN A 463 25.98 1.87 -3.30
CA ASN A 463 26.56 0.52 -3.28
C ASN A 463 26.26 -0.24 -1.98
N ARG A 464 25.06 -0.05 -1.42
CA ARG A 464 24.61 -0.70 -0.20
C ARG A 464 23.73 -1.91 -0.54
N GLY A 465 24.33 -2.93 -1.12
CA GLY A 465 23.65 -4.17 -1.47
C GLY A 465 23.05 -4.93 -0.29
N GLY A 466 22.40 -6.01 -0.61
CA GLY A 466 21.69 -6.90 0.30
C GLY A 466 20.28 -7.19 -0.21
N THR A 467 19.66 -8.25 0.23
CA THR A 467 18.32 -8.68 -0.22
C THR A 467 17.37 -7.50 -0.35
N LEU A 468 16.69 -7.36 -1.49
CA LEU A 468 15.73 -6.29 -1.82
C LEU A 468 16.31 -4.88 -2.01
N SER A 469 17.61 -4.63 -1.83
CA SER A 469 18.15 -3.28 -1.86
C SER A 469 18.21 -2.62 -3.24
N ASP A 470 17.99 -3.37 -4.33
CA ASP A 470 17.81 -2.81 -5.67
C ASP A 470 16.43 -2.16 -5.85
N SER A 471 15.41 -2.66 -5.16
CA SER A 471 14.05 -2.13 -5.20
C SER A 471 13.67 -1.27 -3.99
N ASN A 472 14.50 -1.30 -2.91
CA ASN A 472 14.23 -0.56 -1.66
C ASN A 472 15.54 -0.11 -1.02
N GLN A 473 15.68 1.17 -0.73
CA GLN A 473 16.94 1.74 -0.25
C GLN A 473 17.36 1.19 1.11
N ARG A 474 18.56 0.62 1.16
CA ARG A 474 19.23 0.27 2.43
C ARG A 474 20.02 1.45 3.00
N GLY A 475 19.93 1.60 4.31
CA GLY A 475 20.84 2.43 5.08
C GLY A 475 21.90 1.60 5.81
N THR A 476 22.67 2.24 6.66
CA THR A 476 23.68 1.57 7.50
C THR A 476 23.07 0.62 8.56
N LYS A 477 21.78 0.80 8.88
CA LYS A 477 21.07 0.07 9.94
C LYS A 477 19.77 -0.57 9.44
N GLY A 478 19.78 -1.25 8.30
CA GLY A 478 18.58 -1.79 7.67
C GLY A 478 18.07 -0.90 6.54
N PHE A 479 16.80 -0.99 6.17
CA PHE A 479 16.19 -0.14 5.16
C PHE A 479 15.95 1.28 5.69
N ARG A 480 15.96 2.30 4.81
CA ARG A 480 15.49 3.63 5.17
C ARG A 480 14.01 3.55 5.57
N TYR A 481 13.61 4.28 6.60
CA TYR A 481 12.18 4.35 6.95
C TYR A 481 11.40 5.12 5.87
N THR A 482 10.16 4.73 5.70
CA THR A 482 9.25 5.36 4.73
C THR A 482 8.08 6.04 5.42
N PHE A 483 7.83 5.70 6.68
CA PHE A 483 6.80 6.29 7.52
C PHE A 483 7.44 6.98 8.72
N ALA A 484 6.99 8.21 9.02
CA ALA A 484 7.40 8.94 10.20
C ALA A 484 6.18 9.58 10.89
N MET A 485 6.01 9.30 12.17
CA MET A 485 5.06 10.04 12.99
C MET A 485 5.53 11.49 13.19
N ALA A 486 4.61 12.42 13.32
CA ALA A 486 4.92 13.84 13.54
C ALA A 486 5.85 14.12 14.73
N ARG A 487 5.92 13.21 15.71
CA ARG A 487 6.91 13.22 16.77
C ARG A 487 7.61 11.88 16.86
N THR A 488 8.90 11.89 16.55
CA THR A 488 9.78 10.74 16.74
C THR A 488 10.56 10.88 18.04
N TYR A 489 10.62 9.80 18.81
CA TYR A 489 11.39 9.78 20.06
C TYR A 489 12.81 9.29 19.78
N GLY A 490 13.67 10.20 19.29
CA GLY A 490 15.07 9.91 18.98
C GLY A 490 15.24 8.81 17.91
N GLY A 491 14.28 8.65 17.00
CA GLY A 491 14.27 7.59 15.99
C GLY A 491 13.98 6.18 16.54
N LEU A 492 13.77 6.03 17.85
CA LEU A 492 13.48 4.74 18.48
C LEU A 492 12.02 4.31 18.29
N VAL A 493 11.11 5.27 18.27
CA VAL A 493 9.68 5.07 18.07
C VAL A 493 9.21 6.08 17.02
N GLY A 494 8.29 5.66 16.15
CA GLY A 494 7.64 6.54 15.19
C GLY A 494 8.30 6.62 13.82
N GLN A 495 9.29 5.80 13.52
CA GLN A 495 9.90 5.68 12.17
C GLN A 495 9.96 4.21 11.76
N TYR A 496 9.32 3.86 10.64
CA TYR A 496 9.18 2.47 10.18
C TYR A 496 9.34 2.36 8.66
N LYS A 497 9.81 1.19 8.19
CA LYS A 497 9.78 0.82 6.78
C LYS A 497 8.47 0.07 6.50
N LEU A 498 7.47 0.76 5.95
CA LEU A 498 6.14 0.21 5.67
C LEU A 498 5.89 0.01 4.17
N ASP A 499 6.47 0.84 3.33
CA ASP A 499 6.24 0.92 1.90
C ASP A 499 7.27 0.12 1.12
N TRP A 500 6.84 -0.70 0.16
CA TRP A 500 7.70 -1.67 -0.51
C TRP A 500 7.43 -1.76 -2.01
N PHE A 501 8.51 -2.08 -2.75
CA PHE A 501 8.44 -2.62 -4.10
C PHE A 501 8.89 -4.08 -4.10
N PHE A 502 8.15 -4.92 -4.86
CA PHE A 502 8.56 -6.27 -5.24
C PHE A 502 8.42 -6.39 -6.75
N VAL A 503 9.50 -6.70 -7.45
CA VAL A 503 9.55 -6.67 -8.91
C VAL A 503 9.87 -8.06 -9.45
N LYS A 504 8.97 -8.62 -10.28
CA LYS A 504 9.25 -9.75 -11.17
C LYS A 504 9.93 -9.19 -12.41
N GLY A 505 11.24 -9.31 -12.50
CA GLY A 505 12.00 -8.97 -13.68
C GLY A 505 11.79 -9.98 -14.81
N TYR A 506 12.35 -9.67 -15.97
CA TYR A 506 12.41 -10.59 -17.10
C TYR A 506 13.84 -11.11 -17.28
N ALA A 507 14.41 -11.61 -16.20
CA ALA A 507 15.73 -12.21 -16.17
C ALA A 507 15.58 -13.73 -16.37
N SER A 508 16.45 -14.34 -17.15
CA SER A 508 16.51 -15.78 -17.32
C SER A 508 16.87 -16.53 -16.02
N ASP A 509 17.39 -15.82 -15.04
CA ASP A 509 17.71 -16.34 -13.71
C ASP A 509 17.80 -15.17 -12.72
N SER A 510 16.67 -14.83 -12.09
CA SER A 510 16.56 -13.72 -11.14
C SER A 510 17.25 -14.01 -9.79
N GLU A 511 17.62 -15.27 -9.52
CA GLU A 511 18.26 -15.66 -8.27
C GLU A 511 19.79 -15.67 -8.38
N LYS A 512 20.34 -15.77 -9.61
CA LYS A 512 21.79 -15.84 -9.79
C LYS A 512 22.43 -14.46 -9.99
N PRO A 513 23.48 -14.14 -9.23
CA PRO A 513 24.30 -12.97 -9.50
C PRO A 513 24.78 -12.98 -10.97
N GLY A 514 24.73 -11.81 -11.64
CA GLY A 514 25.13 -11.68 -13.03
C GLY A 514 24.17 -12.23 -14.08
N GLY A 515 22.96 -12.69 -13.70
CA GLY A 515 21.88 -13.02 -14.63
C GLY A 515 21.34 -11.77 -15.32
N GLY A 516 20.42 -11.92 -16.31
CA GLY A 516 19.84 -10.81 -17.05
C GLY A 516 19.11 -9.79 -16.15
N TYR A 517 19.09 -8.54 -16.59
CA TYR A 517 18.58 -7.41 -15.79
C TYR A 517 17.44 -6.64 -16.48
N LYS A 518 16.96 -7.11 -17.60
CA LYS A 518 15.83 -6.48 -18.29
C LYS A 518 14.58 -6.52 -17.40
N PHE A 519 13.95 -5.37 -17.19
CA PHE A 519 12.84 -5.19 -16.27
C PHE A 519 13.14 -5.58 -14.81
N ALA A 520 14.40 -5.69 -14.44
CA ALA A 520 14.85 -5.88 -13.06
C ALA A 520 14.87 -4.52 -12.32
N PRO A 521 14.73 -4.50 -11.00
CA PRO A 521 14.77 -3.26 -10.23
C PRO A 521 16.20 -2.73 -10.10
N TYR A 522 16.33 -1.40 -10.13
CA TYR A 522 17.56 -0.65 -9.87
C TYR A 522 17.28 0.55 -8.99
N PHE A 523 18.26 0.90 -8.18
CA PHE A 523 18.31 2.16 -7.43
C PHE A 523 17.03 2.48 -6.67
N GLY A 524 16.54 1.50 -5.90
CA GLY A 524 15.47 1.77 -4.96
C GLY A 524 15.83 2.91 -4.01
N ARG A 525 15.05 4.00 -4.02
CA ARG A 525 15.30 5.21 -3.22
C ARG A 525 14.12 5.51 -2.32
N THR A 526 14.39 6.15 -1.20
CA THR A 526 13.39 6.79 -0.33
C THR A 526 13.66 8.29 -0.34
N LEU A 527 12.71 9.09 -0.81
CA LEU A 527 12.85 10.54 -0.96
C LEU A 527 12.36 11.24 0.31
N GLN A 528 13.03 10.95 1.40
CA GLN A 528 12.63 11.37 2.74
C GLN A 528 12.81 12.87 2.95
N GLU A 529 13.95 13.41 2.54
CA GLU A 529 14.31 14.81 2.72
C GLU A 529 13.36 15.73 1.95
N LEU A 530 12.89 15.30 0.79
CA LEU A 530 11.83 15.98 0.02
C LEU A 530 10.52 16.06 0.80
N ASN A 531 10.08 14.93 1.36
CA ASN A 531 8.80 14.83 2.06
C ASN A 531 8.80 15.64 3.36
N GLU A 532 9.94 15.64 4.06
CA GLU A 532 10.12 16.26 5.37
C GLU A 532 10.67 17.71 5.29
N ALA A 533 10.96 18.23 4.09
CA ALA A 533 11.48 19.59 3.91
C ALA A 533 10.54 20.69 4.41
N PRO A 534 9.22 20.64 4.21
CA PRO A 534 8.28 21.52 4.89
C PRO A 534 8.15 21.10 6.38
N ASP A 535 8.03 22.06 7.29
CA ASP A 535 7.85 21.79 8.74
C ASP A 535 6.56 20.97 9.02
N VAL A 536 5.57 21.07 8.12
CA VAL A 536 4.48 20.11 8.00
C VAL A 536 4.77 19.23 6.78
N PRO A 537 5.15 17.96 6.96
CA PRO A 537 5.44 17.06 5.85
C PRO A 537 4.31 16.97 4.83
N LEU A 538 4.64 16.64 3.58
CA LEU A 538 3.64 16.44 2.52
C LEU A 538 2.75 15.22 2.79
N SER A 539 3.29 14.22 3.48
CA SER A 539 2.61 13.03 3.97
C SER A 539 3.38 12.48 5.18
N ASP A 540 2.72 11.69 6.01
CA ASP A 540 3.38 10.87 7.04
C ASP A 540 4.23 9.73 6.44
N HIS A 541 4.09 9.49 5.12
CA HIS A 541 4.94 8.59 4.34
C HIS A 541 5.80 9.35 3.33
N SER A 542 7.04 8.92 3.18
CA SER A 542 7.95 9.43 2.14
C SER A 542 7.81 8.63 0.85
N PRO A 543 7.83 9.27 -0.33
CA PRO A 543 7.77 8.54 -1.60
C PRO A 543 8.99 7.66 -1.78
N ILE A 544 8.77 6.48 -2.36
CA ILE A 544 9.83 5.56 -2.78
C ILE A 544 9.84 5.43 -4.30
N THR A 545 11.03 5.27 -4.88
CA THR A 545 11.19 5.10 -6.33
C THR A 545 12.06 3.90 -6.66
N VAL A 546 11.82 3.32 -7.84
CA VAL A 546 12.66 2.28 -8.44
C VAL A 546 12.77 2.54 -9.94
N ASP A 547 13.95 2.29 -10.51
CA ASP A 547 14.24 2.40 -11.92
C ASP A 547 14.23 1.00 -12.55
N ILE A 548 13.46 0.82 -13.63
CA ILE A 548 13.27 -0.48 -14.29
C ILE A 548 13.70 -0.36 -15.74
N PRO A 549 14.87 -0.93 -16.14
CA PRO A 549 15.38 -0.83 -17.49
C PRO A 549 14.44 -1.47 -18.52
N LEU A 550 14.24 -0.81 -19.66
CA LEU A 550 13.45 -1.30 -20.79
C LEU A 550 14.22 -2.30 -21.68
N SER A 551 15.53 -2.37 -21.51
CA SER A 551 16.43 -3.31 -22.19
C SER A 551 17.47 -3.81 -21.20
N GLU A 552 18.25 -4.82 -21.60
CA GLU A 552 19.40 -5.26 -20.81
C GLU A 552 20.38 -4.09 -20.66
N PRO A 553 20.71 -3.65 -19.44
CA PRO A 553 21.68 -2.60 -19.24
C PRO A 553 23.07 -2.99 -19.78
N PRO A 554 23.87 -2.04 -20.25
CA PRO A 554 25.24 -2.32 -20.64
C PRO A 554 26.00 -2.92 -19.45
N LYS A 555 26.79 -3.98 -19.69
CA LYS A 555 27.62 -4.54 -18.63
C LYS A 555 28.62 -3.46 -18.21
N ALA A 556 28.64 -3.16 -16.89
CA ALA A 556 29.71 -2.33 -16.36
C ALA A 556 31.05 -2.97 -16.70
N GLU A 557 31.91 -2.26 -17.41
CA GLU A 557 33.30 -2.71 -17.59
C GLU A 557 33.92 -2.80 -16.20
N GLN A 558 34.35 -4.00 -15.83
CA GLN A 558 35.08 -4.19 -14.58
C GLN A 558 36.44 -3.49 -14.74
N HIS A 559 36.57 -2.31 -14.17
CA HIS A 559 37.83 -1.58 -14.05
C HIS A 559 38.60 -2.03 -12.80
#